data_4737668b637e91fc9b7a58d89f061e85
#
_entry.id   4737668b637e91fc9b7a58d89f061e85
#
_cell.length_a   1.000
_cell.length_b   1.000
_cell.length_c   1.000
_cell.angle_alpha   90.00
_cell.angle_beta   90.00
_cell.angle_gamma   90.00
#
_symmetry.space_group_name_H-M   'P 1'
#
loop_
_entity.id
_entity.type
_entity.pdbx_description
1 polymer ?
#
loop_
_entity_poly.entity_id
_entity_poly.type
_entity_poly.pdbx_seq_one_letter_code
_entity_poly.pdbx_strand_id
1 'polypeptide(L)'
;AERSQVAAQEIGQVAGASVKLAEQAGGLLDEMVPSIRRTADLVQEIAAASQEQSEGVGQINTAMRQINQATQQNASASEELAATAEEMSGQVNQLHELMEFFTVRK
;
A
#
# COMPACT_ATOMS: atom_id res chain seq x y z
N ALA A 1 -51.92 8.40 55.57
CA ALA A 1 -51.18 9.64 55.43
C ALA A 1 -49.64 9.41 55.42
N GLU A 2 -49.10 8.67 56.38
CA GLU A 2 -47.65 8.36 56.45
C GLU A 2 -47.14 7.55 55.25
N ARG A 3 -47.93 6.55 54.85
CA ARG A 3 -47.54 5.73 53.64
C ARG A 3 -47.46 6.56 52.37
N SER A 4 -48.36 7.53 52.21
CA SER A 4 -48.37 8.42 51.06
C SER A 4 -47.19 9.37 51.06
N GLN A 5 -46.76 9.85 52.23
CA GLN A 5 -45.57 10.70 52.38
C GLN A 5 -44.27 9.93 52.08
N VAL A 6 -44.16 8.70 52.60
CA VAL A 6 -43.01 7.85 52.34
C VAL A 6 -42.94 7.50 50.86
N ALA A 7 -44.05 7.15 50.22
CA ALA A 7 -44.13 6.88 48.81
C ALA A 7 -43.73 8.12 47.96
N ALA A 8 -44.21 9.30 48.35
CA ALA A 8 -43.87 10.55 47.72
C ALA A 8 -42.34 10.87 47.80
N GLN A 9 -41.74 10.61 48.98
CA GLN A 9 -40.29 10.76 49.17
C GLN A 9 -39.49 9.80 48.31
N GLU A 10 -39.91 8.53 48.26
CA GLU A 10 -39.28 7.53 47.39
C GLU A 10 -39.35 7.90 45.92
N ILE A 11 -40.49 8.38 45.44
CA ILE A 11 -40.68 8.88 44.07
C ILE A 11 -39.76 10.07 43.82
N GLY A 12 -39.65 11.01 44.76
CA GLY A 12 -38.75 12.15 44.67
C GLY A 12 -37.29 11.72 44.58
N GLN A 13 -36.87 10.72 45.36
CA GLN A 13 -35.50 10.19 45.28
C GLN A 13 -35.22 9.51 43.93
N VAL A 14 -36.12 8.69 43.45
CA VAL A 14 -36.01 8.03 42.16
C VAL A 14 -35.98 9.07 41.02
N ALA A 15 -36.84 10.07 41.07
CA ALA A 15 -36.84 11.15 40.08
C ALA A 15 -35.53 11.93 40.10
N GLY A 16 -35.01 12.27 41.29
CA GLY A 16 -33.70 12.94 41.41
C GLY A 16 -32.54 12.10 40.91
N ALA A 17 -32.55 10.80 41.20
CA ALA A 17 -31.54 9.87 40.68
C ALA A 17 -31.61 9.75 39.14
N SER A 18 -32.82 9.73 38.59
CA SER A 18 -33.06 9.66 37.15
C SER A 18 -32.56 10.91 36.44
N VAL A 19 -32.80 12.09 37.03
CA VAL A 19 -32.26 13.37 36.47
C VAL A 19 -30.75 13.37 36.50
N LYS A 20 -30.09 12.95 37.56
CA LYS A 20 -28.62 12.81 37.64
C LYS A 20 -28.09 11.89 36.57
N LEU A 21 -28.75 10.75 36.40
CA LEU A 21 -28.34 9.77 35.38
C LEU A 21 -28.48 10.35 33.98
N ALA A 22 -29.53 11.09 33.70
CA ALA A 22 -29.76 11.76 32.45
C ALA A 22 -28.67 12.84 32.18
N GLU A 23 -28.31 13.61 33.22
CA GLU A 23 -27.22 14.59 33.12
C GLU A 23 -25.88 13.95 32.84
N GLN A 24 -25.57 12.83 33.50
CA GLN A 24 -24.36 12.07 33.25
C GLN A 24 -24.34 11.49 31.82
N ALA A 25 -25.45 10.96 31.35
CA ALA A 25 -25.58 10.48 29.97
C ALA A 25 -25.39 11.62 28.95
N GLY A 26 -25.97 12.79 29.21
CA GLY A 26 -25.78 13.99 28.40
C GLY A 26 -24.32 14.43 28.33
N GLY A 27 -23.62 14.42 29.47
CA GLY A 27 -22.18 14.70 29.55
C GLY A 27 -21.32 13.75 28.75
N LEU A 28 -21.65 12.44 28.85
CA LEU A 28 -20.95 11.41 28.05
C LEU A 28 -21.18 11.59 26.56
N LEU A 29 -22.40 11.95 26.16
CA LEU A 29 -22.69 12.24 24.74
C LEU A 29 -21.93 13.46 24.24
N ASP A 30 -21.84 14.49 25.07
CA ASP A 30 -21.06 15.70 24.74
C ASP A 30 -19.57 15.41 24.56
N GLU A 31 -19.03 14.45 25.28
CA GLU A 31 -17.65 13.96 25.10
C GLU A 31 -17.51 13.08 23.85
N MET A 32 -18.53 12.27 23.56
CA MET A 32 -18.52 11.35 22.42
C MET A 32 -18.59 12.06 21.07
N VAL A 33 -19.39 13.11 20.96
CA VAL A 33 -19.58 13.82 19.68
C VAL A 33 -18.27 14.34 19.07
N PRO A 34 -17.39 15.03 19.83
CA PRO A 34 -16.09 15.43 19.30
C PRO A 34 -15.21 14.25 18.90
N SER A 35 -15.25 13.15 19.65
CA SER A 35 -14.50 11.92 19.33
C SER A 35 -14.98 11.29 18.02
N ILE A 36 -16.29 11.25 17.81
CA ILE A 36 -16.90 10.74 16.57
C ILE A 36 -16.50 11.63 15.38
N ARG A 37 -16.52 12.95 15.54
CA ARG A 37 -16.08 13.90 14.51
C ARG A 37 -14.62 13.66 14.13
N ARG A 38 -13.75 13.50 15.12
CA ARG A 38 -12.34 13.20 14.90
C ARG A 38 -12.17 11.87 14.16
N THR A 39 -12.94 10.86 14.50
CA THR A 39 -12.95 9.57 13.80
C THR A 39 -13.41 9.74 12.35
N ALA A 40 -14.46 10.53 12.12
CA ALA A 40 -14.94 10.81 10.76
C ALA A 40 -13.87 11.52 9.92
N ASP A 41 -13.17 12.50 10.49
CA ASP A 41 -12.08 13.21 9.84
C ASP A 41 -10.94 12.25 9.48
N LEU A 42 -10.56 11.37 10.41
CA LEU A 42 -9.54 10.33 10.18
C LEU A 42 -9.95 9.35 9.08
N VAL A 43 -11.21 8.96 9.03
CA VAL A 43 -11.73 8.09 7.97
C VAL A 43 -11.64 8.79 6.61
N GLN A 44 -11.91 10.08 6.53
CA GLN A 44 -11.74 10.84 5.30
C GLN A 44 -10.27 10.91 4.87
N GLU A 45 -9.35 11.13 5.81
CA GLU A 45 -7.90 11.10 5.53
C GLU A 45 -7.46 9.72 5.02
N ILE A 46 -7.95 8.64 5.63
CA ILE A 46 -7.68 7.27 5.20
C ILE A 46 -8.21 7.04 3.78
N ALA A 47 -9.41 7.52 3.48
CA ALA A 47 -9.98 7.39 2.14
C ALA A 47 -9.14 8.12 1.08
N ALA A 48 -8.68 9.33 1.40
CA ALA A 48 -7.79 10.10 0.52
C ALA A 48 -6.44 9.39 0.32
N ALA A 49 -5.83 8.92 1.41
CA ALA A 49 -4.57 8.16 1.34
C ALA A 49 -4.73 6.85 0.56
N SER A 50 -5.86 6.17 0.70
CA SER A 50 -6.17 4.93 -0.04
C SER A 50 -6.30 5.20 -1.54
N GLN A 51 -6.90 6.32 -1.91
CA GLN A 51 -7.00 6.76 -3.31
C GLN A 51 -5.61 7.01 -3.89
N GLU A 52 -4.76 7.74 -3.18
CA GLU A 52 -3.37 7.99 -3.57
C GLU A 52 -2.58 6.69 -3.70
N GLN A 53 -2.75 5.75 -2.77
CA GLN A 53 -2.13 4.42 -2.85
C GLN A 53 -2.60 3.65 -4.08
N SER A 54 -3.88 3.71 -4.40
CA SER A 54 -4.44 3.04 -5.59
C SER A 54 -3.81 3.57 -6.88
N GLU A 55 -3.64 4.88 -6.97
CA GLU A 55 -2.95 5.53 -8.09
C GLU A 55 -1.47 5.12 -8.15
N GLY A 56 -0.79 5.09 -7.00
CA GLY A 56 0.60 4.62 -6.89
C GLY A 56 0.77 3.18 -7.33
N VAL A 57 -0.14 2.28 -6.92
CA VAL A 57 -0.14 0.89 -7.39
C VAL A 57 -0.35 0.80 -8.90
N GLY A 58 -1.21 1.66 -9.46
CA GLY A 58 -1.39 1.77 -10.91
C GLY A 58 -0.08 2.14 -11.63
N GLN A 59 0.66 3.09 -11.08
CA GLN A 59 1.98 3.48 -11.62
C GLN A 59 2.99 2.34 -11.50
N ILE A 60 3.01 1.62 -10.39
CA ILE A 60 3.88 0.44 -10.19
C ILE A 60 3.55 -0.62 -11.25
N ASN A 61 2.27 -0.91 -11.49
CA ASN A 61 1.87 -1.87 -12.52
C ASN A 61 2.36 -1.46 -13.91
N THR A 62 2.32 -0.18 -14.22
CA THR A 62 2.84 0.36 -15.49
C THR A 62 4.36 0.18 -15.57
N ALA A 63 5.09 0.50 -14.50
CA ALA A 63 6.53 0.31 -14.42
C ALA A 63 6.92 -1.17 -14.54
N MET A 64 6.16 -2.07 -13.93
CA MET A 64 6.39 -3.53 -14.03
C MET A 64 6.22 -4.03 -15.47
N ARG A 65 5.25 -3.52 -16.20
CA ARG A 65 5.10 -3.85 -17.63
C ARG A 65 6.31 -3.38 -18.44
N GLN A 66 6.82 -2.19 -18.16
CA GLN A 66 8.04 -1.67 -18.81
C GLN A 66 9.26 -2.53 -18.47
N ILE A 67 9.40 -2.96 -17.22
CA ILE A 67 10.47 -3.86 -16.79
C ILE A 67 10.37 -5.20 -17.52
N ASN A 68 9.19 -5.79 -17.63
CA ASN A 68 8.98 -7.03 -18.38
C ASN A 68 9.39 -6.88 -19.84
N GLN A 69 9.03 -5.77 -20.47
CA GLN A 69 9.41 -5.46 -21.85
C GLN A 69 10.93 -5.31 -21.99
N ALA A 70 11.57 -4.58 -21.08
CA ALA A 70 13.03 -4.44 -21.06
C ALA A 70 13.73 -5.79 -20.81
N THR A 71 13.18 -6.62 -19.94
CA THR A 71 13.70 -7.98 -19.69
C THR A 71 13.65 -8.84 -20.94
N GLN A 72 12.55 -8.80 -21.70
CA GLN A 72 12.44 -9.51 -22.98
C GLN A 72 13.43 -8.99 -24.01
N GLN A 73 13.58 -7.67 -24.09
CA GLN A 73 14.59 -7.05 -24.97
C GLN A 73 16.01 -7.47 -24.58
N ASN A 74 16.30 -7.51 -23.27
CA ASN A 74 17.59 -7.96 -22.78
C ASN A 74 17.85 -9.43 -23.11
N ALA A 75 16.83 -10.29 -23.00
CA ALA A 75 16.95 -11.70 -23.38
C ALA A 75 17.27 -11.84 -24.88
N SER A 76 16.56 -11.10 -25.73
CA SER A 76 16.82 -11.09 -27.17
C SER A 76 18.22 -10.58 -27.53
N ALA A 77 18.64 -9.48 -26.86
CA ALA A 77 19.98 -8.92 -27.05
C ALA A 77 21.07 -9.89 -26.58
N SER A 78 20.82 -10.65 -25.51
CA SER A 78 21.75 -11.66 -25.01
C SER A 78 21.89 -12.82 -25.99
N GLU A 79 20.80 -13.24 -26.62
CA GLU A 79 20.82 -14.26 -27.67
C GLU A 79 21.61 -13.77 -28.90
N GLU A 80 21.39 -12.53 -29.32
CA GLU A 80 22.17 -11.91 -30.41
C GLU A 80 23.65 -11.82 -30.07
N LEU A 81 23.98 -11.43 -28.84
CA LEU A 81 25.37 -11.38 -28.38
C LEU A 81 26.02 -12.77 -28.42
N ALA A 82 25.30 -13.80 -27.97
CA ALA A 82 25.80 -15.18 -28.01
C ALA A 82 26.06 -15.62 -29.45
N ALA A 83 25.14 -15.33 -30.37
CA ALA A 83 25.31 -15.65 -31.80
C ALA A 83 26.49 -14.88 -32.41
N THR A 84 26.65 -13.61 -32.09
CA THR A 84 27.76 -12.78 -32.54
C THR A 84 29.10 -13.29 -31.98
N ALA A 85 29.12 -13.72 -30.73
CA ALA A 85 30.31 -14.30 -30.11
C ALA A 85 30.73 -15.63 -30.82
N GLU A 86 29.76 -16.47 -31.18
CA GLU A 86 30.00 -17.70 -31.95
C GLU A 86 30.56 -17.37 -33.35
N GLU A 87 29.99 -16.38 -34.05
CA GLU A 87 30.49 -15.89 -35.30
C GLU A 87 31.93 -15.38 -35.18
N MET A 88 32.19 -14.58 -34.17
CA MET A 88 33.54 -14.05 -33.90
C MET A 88 34.54 -15.16 -33.65
N SER A 89 34.13 -16.17 -32.86
CA SER A 89 34.95 -17.37 -32.60
C SER A 89 35.28 -18.10 -33.89
N GLY A 90 34.30 -18.28 -34.77
CA GLY A 90 34.49 -18.87 -36.10
C GLY A 90 35.45 -18.05 -36.97
N GLN A 91 35.32 -16.72 -37.00
CA GLN A 91 36.19 -15.82 -37.71
C GLN A 91 37.63 -15.85 -37.19
N VAL A 92 37.81 -15.91 -35.87
CA VAL A 92 39.12 -16.04 -35.24
C VAL A 92 39.79 -17.35 -35.65
N ASN A 93 39.05 -18.45 -35.67
CA ASN A 93 39.56 -19.73 -36.13
C ASN A 93 40.00 -19.70 -37.61
N GLN A 94 39.18 -19.07 -38.45
CA GLN A 94 39.55 -18.86 -39.86
C GLN A 94 40.81 -18.02 -40.02
N LEU A 95 40.94 -16.94 -39.24
CA LEU A 95 42.15 -16.12 -39.24
C LEU A 95 43.37 -16.91 -38.76
N HIS A 96 43.18 -17.74 -37.76
CA HIS A 96 44.24 -18.60 -37.24
C HIS A 96 44.71 -19.60 -38.30
N GLU A 97 43.82 -20.25 -39.03
CA GLU A 97 44.13 -21.13 -40.15
C GLU A 97 44.88 -20.39 -41.27
N LEU A 98 44.44 -19.18 -41.59
CA LEU A 98 45.12 -18.34 -42.59
C LEU A 98 46.53 -17.94 -42.14
N MET A 99 46.70 -17.65 -40.85
CA MET A 99 48.00 -17.33 -40.26
C MET A 99 48.96 -18.53 -40.25
N GLU A 100 48.45 -19.74 -40.04
CA GLU A 100 49.23 -20.98 -40.14
C GLU A 100 49.77 -21.21 -41.54
N PHE A 101 48.98 -20.83 -42.56
CA PHE A 101 49.40 -20.89 -43.94
C PHE A 101 50.62 -19.99 -44.21
N PHE A 102 50.66 -18.81 -43.57
CA PHE A 102 51.79 -17.90 -43.61
C PHE A 102 52.77 -18.21 -42.47
N THR A 103 53.69 -19.12 -42.68
CA THR A 103 54.70 -19.43 -41.67
C THR A 103 55.66 -18.26 -41.53
N VAL A 104 55.59 -17.53 -40.43
CA VAL A 104 56.56 -16.48 -40.11
C VAL A 104 57.82 -17.12 -39.55
N ARG A 105 58.84 -17.14 -40.32
CA ARG A 105 60.18 -17.55 -39.86
C ARG A 105 60.83 -16.42 -39.09
N LYS A 106 61.21 -16.71 -37.86
CA LYS A 106 62.03 -15.82 -37.06
C LYS A 106 63.46 -15.85 -37.57
#